data_1078f3dcf190d01c80dcf203d94b74fc
#
_entry.id   1078f3dcf190d01c80dcf203d94b74fc
#
_cell.length_a   1.000
_cell.length_b   1.000
_cell.length_c   1.000
_cell.angle_alpha   90.00
_cell.angle_beta   90.00
_cell.angle_gamma   90.00
#
_symmetry.space_group_name_H-M   'P 1'
#
loop_
_entity.id
_entity.type
_entity.pdbx_description
1 polymer ?
#
loop_
_entity_poly.entity_id
_entity_poly.type
_entity_poly.pdbx_seq_one_letter_code
_entity_poly.pdbx_strand_id
1 'polypeptide(L)'
;MGTRPWGSSSATKSQAELPQEKMKWGLSSAAKSQVELPQVKMKRSRRLWKCSSFVVAAIAVVVGTIGKVRPALFMTLPFPLSILLWVATGNSAPPLIRTDPWTNDDVKTWTRPGDVVVAVGAKSGTTFLSYCAHQIRLKGADDGDALFGDIYRAVLWPELVQSRHGNWAEQKPRYNTTILPDGTKLKDYWDNERYPYRIYKTHYSPRESGGVLPVTDNPQLKFIACARNGLDVLASAVSFFSGHTDDFRRIWGGFPPRSTGRWEVDAERRLEELLPDGLLDKFYFGYVQEWWKLRHEPNVLLLHYSDIRKDLAGTITNIANFVGVTLTESEHAKVTGRCSIDHMKQNEHMFLGTLPLNLDKDIWDQETMRLLSPSEMIRTGQVNKGRDLFTAEQVERWESAEEEVFGAIDPDLLRWARHGGAL
;
A
#
# COMPACT_ATOMS: atom_id res chain seq x y z
N MET A 1 -34.05 25.03 55.91
CA MET A 1 -33.30 25.27 57.16
C MET A 1 -31.91 24.70 56.93
N GLY A 2 -30.94 25.43 56.83
CA GLY A 2 -30.05 26.40 57.38
C GLY A 2 -28.77 26.16 56.67
N THR A 3 -28.31 27.08 55.95
CA THR A 3 -27.33 28.19 56.12
C THR A 3 -25.87 27.78 55.99
N ARG A 4 -25.22 28.49 55.05
CA ARG A 4 -23.78 28.72 54.78
C ARG A 4 -22.99 29.22 56.03
N PRO A 5 -21.68 29.57 56.01
CA PRO A 5 -20.85 30.04 54.87
C PRO A 5 -19.31 29.78 54.95
N TRP A 6 -18.58 30.10 53.85
CA TRP A 6 -17.35 30.88 53.64
C TRP A 6 -16.05 30.63 54.46
N GLY A 7 -14.95 30.49 53.74
CA GLY A 7 -13.59 30.71 54.21
C GLY A 7 -12.61 30.87 53.03
N SER A 8 -12.36 32.10 52.63
CA SER A 8 -11.28 32.55 51.73
C SER A 8 -9.96 32.56 52.46
N SER A 9 -8.87 32.08 51.82
CA SER A 9 -7.52 32.41 52.20
C SER A 9 -6.63 32.55 50.98
N SER A 10 -6.24 33.77 50.75
CA SER A 10 -5.16 34.22 49.85
C SER A 10 -3.79 33.91 50.43
N ALA A 11 -2.87 33.40 49.63
CA ALA A 11 -1.44 33.49 49.91
C ALA A 11 -0.63 33.57 48.59
N THR A 12 -0.22 34.73 48.34
CA THR A 12 1.07 35.35 47.90
C THR A 12 2.09 34.49 47.16
N LYS A 13 2.49 35.08 46.03
CA LYS A 13 3.64 34.81 45.17
C LYS A 13 4.95 34.69 45.94
N SER A 14 5.80 33.78 45.53
CA SER A 14 7.25 33.88 45.64
C SER A 14 7.89 33.37 44.35
N GLN A 15 8.43 34.32 43.60
CA GLN A 15 9.38 34.08 42.52
C GLN A 15 10.73 33.68 43.17
N ALA A 16 11.31 32.59 42.75
CA ALA A 16 12.70 32.24 42.96
C ALA A 16 13.38 32.12 41.59
N GLU A 17 14.21 33.10 41.29
CA GLU A 17 15.18 33.08 40.21
C GLU A 17 16.27 32.05 40.53
N LEU A 18 16.63 31.19 39.57
CA LEU A 18 17.83 30.36 39.59
C LEU A 18 18.82 30.82 38.51
N PRO A 19 20.12 30.77 38.78
CA PRO A 19 21.11 31.47 37.97
C PRO A 19 21.53 30.66 36.73
N GLN A 20 21.85 31.42 35.68
CA GLN A 20 22.48 30.92 34.46
C GLN A 20 23.94 30.56 34.71
N GLU A 21 24.31 29.31 34.72
CA GLU A 21 25.67 28.85 34.56
C GLU A 21 26.02 28.61 33.10
N LYS A 22 26.93 29.39 32.60
CA LYS A 22 27.59 29.26 31.29
C LYS A 22 28.57 28.06 31.36
N MET A 23 28.24 26.93 30.79
CA MET A 23 29.21 25.88 30.53
C MET A 23 29.86 26.06 29.16
N LYS A 24 31.11 26.45 29.17
CA LYS A 24 32.04 26.43 28.04
C LYS A 24 32.48 24.99 27.80
N TRP A 25 32.13 24.42 26.67
CA TRP A 25 32.74 23.16 26.21
C TRP A 25 33.92 23.48 25.31
N GLY A 26 35.09 23.07 25.78
CA GLY A 26 36.34 23.12 25.05
C GLY A 26 36.36 22.11 23.92
N LEU A 27 36.74 22.55 22.74
CA LEU A 27 37.05 21.73 21.58
C LEU A 27 38.33 20.93 21.85
N SER A 28 38.21 19.64 22.05
CA SER A 28 39.32 18.66 21.97
C SER A 28 39.32 18.04 20.58
N SER A 29 40.40 18.29 19.86
CA SER A 29 40.72 17.65 18.58
C SER A 29 41.00 16.18 18.77
N ALA A 30 40.13 15.32 18.28
CA ALA A 30 40.42 13.91 18.13
C ALA A 30 40.25 13.47 16.66
N ALA A 31 41.28 12.82 16.20
CA ALA A 31 41.62 12.34 14.88
C ALA A 31 40.46 11.83 14.02
N LYS A 32 40.40 12.35 12.78
CA LYS A 32 39.67 11.75 11.67
C LYS A 32 40.35 10.44 11.24
N SER A 33 39.79 9.31 11.60
CA SER A 33 40.05 8.06 10.89
C SER A 33 39.03 7.98 9.73
N GLN A 34 39.47 8.28 8.53
CA GLN A 34 38.74 7.99 7.30
C GLN A 34 38.76 6.47 7.10
N VAL A 35 37.60 5.84 7.26
CA VAL A 35 37.38 4.48 6.73
C VAL A 35 36.99 4.67 5.26
N GLU A 36 37.94 4.39 4.36
CA GLU A 36 37.67 4.30 2.93
C GLU A 36 36.80 3.05 2.67
N LEU A 37 35.57 3.28 2.26
CA LEU A 37 34.70 2.23 1.67
C LEU A 37 35.23 1.90 0.27
N PRO A 38 35.32 0.62 -0.12
CA PRO A 38 35.78 0.24 -1.45
C PRO A 38 34.77 0.74 -2.49
N GLN A 39 35.26 1.60 -3.39
CA GLN A 39 34.53 2.03 -4.58
C GLN A 39 34.39 0.83 -5.55
N VAL A 40 33.21 0.23 -5.61
CA VAL A 40 32.84 -0.69 -6.69
C VAL A 40 32.72 0.14 -7.97
N LYS A 41 33.73 0.01 -8.84
CA LYS A 41 33.72 0.61 -10.18
C LYS A 41 32.64 -0.07 -11.03
N MET A 42 31.41 0.49 -11.06
CA MET A 42 30.44 0.16 -12.09
C MET A 42 30.97 0.64 -13.46
N LYS A 43 31.32 -0.29 -14.31
CA LYS A 43 31.58 -0.03 -15.74
C LYS A 43 30.23 0.33 -16.41
N ARG A 44 29.86 1.61 -16.37
CA ARG A 44 28.76 2.12 -17.19
C ARG A 44 29.12 1.99 -18.67
N SER A 45 28.39 1.14 -19.38
CA SER A 45 28.41 1.05 -20.83
C SER A 45 27.88 2.35 -21.45
N ARG A 46 28.80 3.23 -21.88
CA ARG A 46 28.50 4.52 -22.53
C ARG A 46 27.92 4.38 -23.94
N ARG A 47 27.57 3.18 -24.41
CA ARG A 47 27.10 2.97 -25.79
C ARG A 47 25.59 3.10 -25.99
N LEU A 48 24.77 3.00 -24.94
CA LEU A 48 23.30 3.08 -25.08
C LEU A 48 22.74 4.50 -25.02
N TRP A 49 23.47 5.49 -24.55
CA TRP A 49 22.97 6.86 -24.40
C TRP A 49 22.94 7.72 -25.67
N LYS A 50 23.70 7.33 -26.70
CA LYS A 50 23.71 8.11 -27.96
C LYS A 50 22.54 7.78 -28.89
N CYS A 51 21.88 6.64 -28.75
CA CYS A 51 20.67 6.30 -29.50
C CYS A 51 19.40 6.90 -28.91
N SER A 52 19.34 7.10 -27.59
CA SER A 52 18.12 7.63 -26.93
C SER A 52 17.86 9.11 -27.23
N SER A 53 18.90 9.92 -27.39
CA SER A 53 18.74 11.36 -27.66
C SER A 53 18.15 11.64 -29.06
N PHE A 54 18.47 10.83 -30.05
CA PHE A 54 17.89 10.95 -31.39
C PHE A 54 16.44 10.47 -31.46
N VAL A 55 16.10 9.42 -30.71
CA VAL A 55 14.73 8.90 -30.65
C VAL A 55 13.82 9.89 -29.90
N VAL A 56 14.29 10.48 -28.81
CA VAL A 56 13.53 11.50 -28.05
C VAL A 56 13.32 12.76 -28.89
N ALA A 57 14.32 13.22 -29.64
CA ALA A 57 14.19 14.37 -30.52
C ALA A 57 13.24 14.09 -31.72
N ALA A 58 13.28 12.90 -32.32
CA ALA A 58 12.37 12.49 -33.37
C ALA A 58 10.91 12.37 -32.87
N ILE A 59 10.71 11.87 -31.66
CA ILE A 59 9.37 11.80 -31.05
C ILE A 59 8.84 13.21 -30.72
N ALA A 60 9.67 14.12 -30.22
CA ALA A 60 9.27 15.48 -29.94
C ALA A 60 8.83 16.26 -31.22
N VAL A 61 9.48 16.01 -32.36
CA VAL A 61 9.12 16.59 -33.64
C VAL A 61 7.80 16.01 -34.18
N VAL A 62 7.56 14.72 -34.01
CA VAL A 62 6.32 14.06 -34.44
C VAL A 62 5.12 14.50 -33.58
N VAL A 63 5.34 14.67 -32.27
CA VAL A 63 4.29 15.12 -31.31
C VAL A 63 3.96 16.61 -31.50
N GLY A 64 4.93 17.45 -31.89
CA GLY A 64 4.71 18.87 -32.18
C GLY A 64 3.90 19.13 -33.46
N THR A 65 3.83 18.16 -34.39
CA THR A 65 3.10 18.28 -35.65
C THR A 65 1.71 17.62 -35.65
N ILE A 66 1.42 16.75 -34.70
CA ILE A 66 0.12 16.06 -34.60
C ILE A 66 -0.63 16.55 -33.36
N GLY A 67 -1.25 17.69 -33.46
CA GLY A 67 -2.14 18.23 -32.43
C GLY A 67 -3.27 17.24 -32.09
N LYS A 68 -3.25 16.64 -30.92
CA LYS A 68 -4.20 15.67 -30.35
C LYS A 68 -4.09 14.24 -30.90
N VAL A 69 -3.10 13.51 -30.43
CA VAL A 69 -3.05 12.03 -30.58
C VAL A 69 -4.22 11.42 -29.78
N ARG A 70 -5.06 10.65 -30.46
CA ARG A 70 -6.19 9.98 -29.79
C ARG A 70 -5.68 8.96 -28.75
N PRO A 71 -6.30 8.87 -27.57
CA PRO A 71 -5.88 7.94 -26.50
C PRO A 71 -5.73 6.47 -26.94
N ALA A 72 -6.46 6.05 -27.97
CA ALA A 72 -6.38 4.71 -28.54
C ALA A 72 -5.01 4.35 -29.13
N LEU A 73 -4.21 5.33 -29.55
CA LEU A 73 -2.89 5.07 -30.12
C LEU A 73 -1.87 4.67 -29.05
N PHE A 74 -2.06 5.12 -27.82
CA PHE A 74 -1.19 4.77 -26.69
C PHE A 74 -1.31 3.29 -26.27
N MET A 75 -2.44 2.67 -26.55
CA MET A 75 -2.72 1.29 -26.14
C MET A 75 -2.04 0.24 -27.04
N THR A 76 -1.49 0.64 -28.18
CA THR A 76 -0.81 -0.25 -29.11
C THR A 76 0.72 -0.19 -29.03
N LEU A 77 1.26 0.73 -28.23
CA LEU A 77 2.70 0.92 -28.10
C LEU A 77 3.30 0.04 -26.98
N PRO A 78 4.56 -0.41 -27.13
CA PRO A 78 5.29 -1.05 -26.04
C PRO A 78 5.29 -0.17 -24.78
N PHE A 79 5.14 -0.78 -23.62
CA PHE A 79 4.88 -0.13 -22.34
C PHE A 79 5.81 1.06 -22.00
N PRO A 80 7.16 0.97 -22.15
CA PRO A 80 8.05 2.10 -21.88
C PRO A 80 7.76 3.31 -22.77
N LEU A 81 7.37 3.06 -24.00
CA LEU A 81 7.08 4.11 -24.97
C LEU A 81 5.73 4.79 -24.68
N SER A 82 4.76 4.03 -24.21
CA SER A 82 3.43 4.56 -23.82
C SER A 82 3.53 5.50 -22.62
N ILE A 83 4.36 5.19 -21.60
CA ILE A 83 4.59 6.07 -20.45
C ILE A 83 5.38 7.31 -20.84
N LEU A 84 6.45 7.16 -21.64
CA LEU A 84 7.22 8.31 -22.11
C LEU A 84 6.37 9.26 -22.95
N LEU A 85 5.52 8.74 -23.83
CA LEU A 85 4.58 9.55 -24.59
C LEU A 85 3.50 10.18 -23.68
N TRP A 86 3.02 9.44 -22.67
CA TRP A 86 2.08 9.94 -21.68
C TRP A 86 2.63 11.16 -20.92
N VAL A 87 3.87 11.05 -20.43
CA VAL A 87 4.57 12.16 -19.77
C VAL A 87 4.87 13.30 -20.74
N ALA A 88 5.33 12.98 -21.96
CA ALA A 88 5.67 13.98 -22.99
C ALA A 88 4.45 14.76 -23.50
N THR A 89 3.24 14.20 -23.39
CA THR A 89 1.99 14.89 -23.74
C THR A 89 1.41 15.74 -22.60
N GLY A 90 2.18 15.97 -21.53
CA GLY A 90 1.77 16.81 -20.40
C GLY A 90 0.79 16.14 -19.45
N ASN A 91 0.58 14.84 -19.57
CA ASN A 91 -0.20 14.10 -18.59
C ASN A 91 0.68 13.81 -17.37
N SER A 92 0.18 14.10 -16.18
CA SER A 92 0.81 13.68 -14.93
C SER A 92 0.88 12.15 -14.86
N ALA A 93 1.87 11.60 -14.15
CA ALA A 93 1.94 10.17 -13.86
C ALA A 93 0.57 9.66 -13.38
N PRO A 94 0.21 8.40 -13.69
CA PRO A 94 -1.05 7.84 -13.21
C PRO A 94 -1.23 8.15 -11.72
N PRO A 95 -2.38 8.65 -11.30
CA PRO A 95 -2.60 9.09 -9.91
C PRO A 95 -2.38 7.99 -8.87
N LEU A 96 -2.39 6.69 -9.27
CA LEU A 96 -2.02 5.54 -8.43
C LEU A 96 -0.59 5.60 -7.89
N ILE A 97 0.30 6.41 -8.48
CA ILE A 97 1.71 6.49 -8.10
C ILE A 97 1.99 7.92 -7.58
N ARG A 98 1.26 8.34 -6.56
CA ARG A 98 1.64 9.56 -5.84
C ARG A 98 2.61 9.20 -4.73
N THR A 99 3.73 9.87 -4.72
CA THR A 99 4.87 9.58 -3.86
C THR A 99 4.79 10.18 -2.46
N ASP A 100 3.72 10.93 -2.14
CA ASP A 100 3.63 11.61 -0.84
C ASP A 100 2.19 11.82 -0.31
N PRO A 101 1.41 10.74 -0.05
CA PRO A 101 0.07 10.88 0.53
C PRO A 101 0.09 11.09 2.04
N TRP A 102 1.14 10.65 2.75
CA TRP A 102 1.25 10.75 4.19
C TRP A 102 2.24 11.83 4.59
N THR A 103 1.76 13.05 4.82
CA THR A 103 2.55 14.09 5.48
C THR A 103 2.49 13.90 7.00
N ASN A 104 3.42 14.52 7.75
CA ASN A 104 3.35 14.53 9.21
C ASN A 104 2.05 15.20 9.71
N ASP A 105 1.54 16.19 8.99
CA ASP A 105 0.27 16.84 9.30
C ASP A 105 -0.92 15.92 9.02
N ASP A 106 -0.86 15.09 7.99
CA ASP A 106 -1.87 14.08 7.73
C ASP A 106 -1.93 13.05 8.85
N VAL A 107 -0.78 12.53 9.30
CA VAL A 107 -0.74 11.62 10.44
C VAL A 107 -1.37 12.26 11.67
N LYS A 108 -0.98 13.48 12.01
CA LYS A 108 -1.51 14.19 13.19
C LYS A 108 -3.01 14.48 13.12
N THR A 109 -3.52 14.79 11.93
CA THR A 109 -4.92 15.24 11.76
C THR A 109 -5.90 14.12 11.46
N TRP A 110 -5.42 13.00 10.92
CA TRP A 110 -6.26 11.89 10.47
C TRP A 110 -6.22 10.69 11.38
N THR A 111 -5.05 10.39 11.95
CA THR A 111 -4.88 9.21 12.79
C THR A 111 -5.12 9.53 14.26
N ARG A 112 -5.49 8.51 15.01
CA ARG A 112 -5.57 8.52 16.46
C ARG A 112 -4.78 7.33 17.03
N PRO A 113 -4.38 7.38 18.30
CA PRO A 113 -3.72 6.24 18.93
C PRO A 113 -4.52 4.95 18.79
N GLY A 114 -3.86 3.87 18.43
CA GLY A 114 -4.46 2.57 18.21
C GLY A 114 -4.95 2.31 16.80
N ASP A 115 -4.99 3.31 15.90
CA ASP A 115 -5.37 3.09 14.51
C ASP A 115 -4.43 2.09 13.82
N VAL A 116 -5.00 1.32 12.91
CA VAL A 116 -4.33 0.22 12.20
C VAL A 116 -4.07 0.61 10.75
N VAL A 117 -2.83 0.50 10.34
CA VAL A 117 -2.40 0.68 8.95
C VAL A 117 -2.08 -0.69 8.36
N VAL A 118 -2.91 -1.14 7.44
CA VAL A 118 -2.67 -2.38 6.67
C VAL A 118 -1.75 -2.03 5.50
N ALA A 119 -0.44 -2.06 5.79
CA ALA A 119 0.64 -1.71 4.88
C ALA A 119 1.15 -2.97 4.18
N VAL A 120 0.44 -3.44 3.17
CA VAL A 120 0.71 -4.73 2.54
C VAL A 120 1.23 -4.56 1.13
N GLY A 121 2.31 -5.26 0.80
CA GLY A 121 2.89 -5.30 -0.54
C GLY A 121 1.84 -5.65 -1.61
N ALA A 122 2.00 -5.09 -2.79
CA ALA A 122 1.07 -5.36 -3.88
C ALA A 122 0.94 -6.87 -4.11
N LYS A 123 -0.29 -7.35 -4.25
CA LYS A 123 -0.63 -8.76 -4.48
C LYS A 123 -0.24 -9.75 -3.37
N SER A 124 0.11 -9.24 -2.16
CA SER A 124 0.48 -10.04 -0.98
C SER A 124 -0.66 -10.22 0.04
N GLY A 125 -1.92 -9.98 -0.36
CA GLY A 125 -3.08 -10.22 0.49
C GLY A 125 -3.69 -8.97 1.13
N THR A 126 -3.52 -7.78 0.55
CA THR A 126 -4.01 -6.51 1.10
C THR A 126 -5.51 -6.54 1.40
N THR A 127 -6.35 -6.93 0.44
CA THR A 127 -7.81 -7.02 0.62
C THR A 127 -8.17 -8.00 1.72
N PHE A 128 -7.49 -9.13 1.75
CA PHE A 128 -7.66 -10.17 2.76
C PHE A 128 -7.35 -9.63 4.18
N LEU A 129 -6.17 -9.05 4.39
CA LEU A 129 -5.76 -8.53 5.71
C LEU A 129 -6.59 -7.32 6.14
N SER A 130 -6.98 -6.46 5.20
CA SER A 130 -7.93 -5.37 5.47
C SER A 130 -9.27 -5.90 5.99
N TYR A 131 -9.77 -6.97 5.38
CA TYR A 131 -11.01 -7.63 5.81
C TYR A 131 -10.84 -8.32 7.16
N CYS A 132 -9.73 -9.02 7.41
CA CYS A 132 -9.44 -9.62 8.70
C CYS A 132 -9.40 -8.56 9.82
N ALA A 133 -8.69 -7.46 9.61
CA ALA A 133 -8.65 -6.36 10.57
C ALA A 133 -10.06 -5.79 10.83
N HIS A 134 -10.89 -5.69 9.79
CA HIS A 134 -12.27 -5.24 9.93
C HIS A 134 -13.12 -6.25 10.72
N GLN A 135 -13.04 -7.53 10.43
CA GLN A 135 -13.79 -8.57 11.15
C GLN A 135 -13.35 -8.67 12.63
N ILE A 136 -12.06 -8.51 12.92
CA ILE A 136 -11.53 -8.50 14.29
C ILE A 136 -12.10 -7.31 15.07
N ARG A 137 -12.12 -6.10 14.52
CA ARG A 137 -12.67 -4.93 15.22
C ARG A 137 -14.18 -5.02 15.48
N LEU A 138 -14.90 -5.78 14.63
CA LEU A 138 -16.33 -6.08 14.80
C LEU A 138 -16.58 -7.29 15.69
N LYS A 139 -15.54 -8.06 16.05
CA LYS A 139 -15.66 -9.35 16.75
C LYS A 139 -16.59 -10.32 16.02
N GLY A 140 -16.63 -10.24 14.71
CA GLY A 140 -17.53 -11.04 13.88
C GLY A 140 -19.02 -10.73 14.07
N ALA A 141 -19.40 -9.52 14.46
CA ALA A 141 -20.80 -9.12 14.61
C ALA A 141 -21.54 -9.16 13.25
N ASP A 142 -22.81 -9.60 13.27
CA ASP A 142 -23.60 -9.79 12.06
C ASP A 142 -24.00 -8.48 11.39
N ASP A 143 -24.22 -7.43 12.18
CA ASP A 143 -24.56 -6.10 11.69
C ASP A 143 -23.46 -5.47 10.82
N GLY A 144 -22.20 -5.86 11.05
CA GLY A 144 -21.07 -5.40 10.26
C GLY A 144 -21.15 -5.82 8.79
N ASP A 145 -21.66 -7.01 8.52
CA ASP A 145 -21.82 -7.51 7.15
C ASP A 145 -22.99 -6.82 6.43
N ALA A 146 -24.05 -6.50 7.13
CA ALA A 146 -25.20 -5.82 6.55
C ALA A 146 -24.91 -4.38 6.13
N LEU A 147 -23.99 -3.72 6.83
CA LEU A 147 -23.55 -2.34 6.53
C LEU A 147 -22.39 -2.27 5.52
N PHE A 148 -21.82 -3.41 5.18
CA PHE A 148 -20.59 -3.51 4.44
C PHE A 148 -20.86 -3.72 2.95
N GLY A 149 -21.05 -2.65 2.22
CA GLY A 149 -21.26 -2.73 0.77
C GLY A 149 -19.98 -3.05 -0.03
N ASP A 150 -18.82 -2.53 0.42
CA ASP A 150 -17.51 -2.79 -0.17
C ASP A 150 -16.42 -2.49 0.87
N ILE A 151 -15.35 -3.28 0.88
CA ILE A 151 -14.23 -3.14 1.84
C ILE A 151 -13.62 -1.75 1.84
N TYR A 152 -13.59 -1.07 0.69
CA TYR A 152 -13.04 0.28 0.58
C TYR A 152 -13.89 1.37 1.25
N ARG A 153 -15.10 1.04 1.69
CA ARG A 153 -15.88 1.92 2.57
C ARG A 153 -15.43 1.81 4.02
N ALA A 154 -15.05 0.61 4.45
CA ALA A 154 -14.62 0.33 5.82
C ALA A 154 -13.13 0.55 6.06
N VAL A 155 -12.33 0.61 5.00
CA VAL A 155 -10.89 0.76 5.02
C VAL A 155 -10.49 1.92 4.13
N LEU A 156 -10.00 2.99 4.74
CA LEU A 156 -9.58 4.17 4.00
C LEU A 156 -8.27 3.91 3.24
N TRP A 157 -8.25 4.26 1.97
CA TRP A 157 -7.06 4.18 1.14
C TRP A 157 -6.56 5.58 0.75
N PRO A 158 -5.66 6.21 1.55
CA PRO A 158 -5.24 7.59 1.34
C PRO A 158 -4.53 7.84 0.01
N GLU A 159 -3.83 6.84 -0.52
CA GLU A 159 -3.06 6.96 -1.77
C GLU A 159 -3.96 6.97 -3.01
N LEU A 160 -5.18 6.46 -2.89
CA LEU A 160 -6.10 6.41 -4.01
C LEU A 160 -6.78 7.76 -4.19
N VAL A 161 -6.16 8.61 -4.98
CA VAL A 161 -6.82 9.86 -5.43
C VAL A 161 -7.85 9.49 -6.49
N GLN A 162 -9.10 9.71 -6.16
CA GLN A 162 -10.26 9.24 -6.94
C GLN A 162 -10.62 10.15 -8.11
N SER A 163 -9.90 11.24 -8.31
CA SER A 163 -10.04 12.13 -9.46
C SER A 163 -8.73 12.20 -10.23
N ARG A 164 -8.81 12.16 -11.55
CA ARG A 164 -7.64 12.30 -12.43
C ARG A 164 -6.88 13.61 -12.22
N HIS A 165 -7.59 14.67 -11.90
CA HIS A 165 -7.06 16.01 -11.68
C HIS A 165 -7.03 16.42 -10.21
N GLY A 166 -7.60 15.60 -9.32
CA GLY A 166 -7.66 15.86 -7.90
C GLY A 166 -6.32 15.63 -7.19
N ASN A 167 -6.18 16.23 -6.05
CA ASN A 167 -5.08 15.99 -5.13
C ASN A 167 -5.64 15.54 -3.78
N TRP A 168 -4.75 15.07 -2.92
CA TRP A 168 -5.12 14.57 -1.60
C TRP A 168 -5.75 15.66 -0.71
N ALA A 169 -5.26 16.88 -0.78
CA ALA A 169 -5.78 17.99 0.02
C ALA A 169 -7.24 18.31 -0.33
N GLU A 170 -7.63 18.14 -1.59
CA GLU A 170 -9.01 18.32 -2.05
C GLU A 170 -9.90 17.12 -1.68
N GLN A 171 -9.34 15.92 -1.73
CA GLN A 171 -10.08 14.68 -1.45
C GLN A 171 -10.36 14.51 0.04
N LYS A 172 -9.42 14.86 0.90
CA LYS A 172 -9.47 14.67 2.35
C LYS A 172 -10.75 15.19 3.03
N PRO A 173 -11.20 16.45 2.81
CA PRO A 173 -12.43 16.94 3.41
C PRO A 173 -13.67 16.15 2.96
N ARG A 174 -13.66 15.61 1.74
CA ARG A 174 -14.81 14.91 1.16
C ARG A 174 -15.10 13.57 1.85
N TYR A 175 -14.12 12.91 2.43
CA TYR A 175 -14.36 11.71 3.22
C TYR A 175 -15.31 11.95 4.41
N ASN A 176 -15.29 13.15 4.99
CA ASN A 176 -16.16 13.51 6.10
C ASN A 176 -17.55 13.96 5.65
N THR A 177 -17.72 14.38 4.40
CA THR A 177 -18.94 15.02 3.90
C THR A 177 -19.69 14.17 2.87
N THR A 178 -19.05 13.14 2.31
CA THR A 178 -19.68 12.29 1.28
C THR A 178 -20.84 11.51 1.85
N ILE A 179 -22.01 11.62 1.21
CA ILE A 179 -23.18 10.79 1.46
C ILE A 179 -23.26 9.73 0.38
N LEU A 180 -23.36 8.48 0.79
CA LEU A 180 -23.52 7.33 -0.09
C LEU A 180 -24.95 7.28 -0.65
N PRO A 181 -25.22 6.52 -1.73
CA PRO A 181 -26.55 6.40 -2.32
C PRO A 181 -27.65 5.93 -1.37
N ASP A 182 -27.27 5.16 -0.35
CA ASP A 182 -28.17 4.68 0.72
C ASP A 182 -28.45 5.73 1.80
N GLY A 183 -27.89 6.94 1.69
CA GLY A 183 -28.02 8.03 2.65
C GLY A 183 -27.02 7.98 3.80
N THR A 184 -26.16 6.97 3.89
CA THR A 184 -25.15 6.84 4.94
C THR A 184 -23.97 7.74 4.66
N LYS A 185 -23.39 8.36 5.69
CA LYS A 185 -22.14 9.09 5.54
C LYS A 185 -20.97 8.11 5.40
N LEU A 186 -20.09 8.34 4.42
CA LEU A 186 -18.92 7.50 4.23
C LEU A 186 -18.08 7.38 5.51
N LYS A 187 -17.95 8.47 6.25
CA LYS A 187 -17.26 8.49 7.54
C LYS A 187 -17.80 7.45 8.53
N ASP A 188 -19.12 7.18 8.52
CA ASP A 188 -19.74 6.26 9.48
C ASP A 188 -19.29 4.80 9.28
N TYR A 189 -18.74 4.46 8.14
CA TYR A 189 -18.20 3.13 7.86
C TYR A 189 -16.74 2.96 8.34
N TRP A 190 -15.90 3.95 8.14
CA TRP A 190 -14.46 3.80 8.47
C TRP A 190 -14.10 4.42 9.83
N ASP A 191 -14.82 5.44 10.28
CA ASP A 191 -14.59 6.18 11.53
C ASP A 191 -15.81 6.15 12.45
N ASN A 192 -16.39 4.98 12.66
CA ASN A 192 -17.49 4.80 13.60
C ASN A 192 -16.94 4.72 15.03
N GLU A 193 -17.53 5.47 15.96
CA GLU A 193 -17.11 5.52 17.37
C GLU A 193 -17.18 4.17 18.10
N ARG A 194 -18.03 3.25 17.61
CA ARG A 194 -18.11 1.88 18.15
C ARG A 194 -16.89 1.03 17.85
N TYR A 195 -16.04 1.43 16.88
CA TYR A 195 -14.87 0.69 16.52
C TYR A 195 -13.68 1.02 17.43
N PRO A 196 -12.92 0.00 17.92
CA PRO A 196 -11.76 0.22 18.77
C PRO A 196 -10.62 0.94 18.03
N TYR A 197 -10.60 0.86 16.71
CA TYR A 197 -9.61 1.51 15.83
C TYR A 197 -10.20 1.72 14.44
N ARG A 198 -9.63 2.68 13.71
CA ARG A 198 -9.86 2.87 12.28
C ARG A 198 -8.83 2.09 11.49
N ILE A 199 -9.15 1.78 10.23
CA ILE A 199 -8.28 1.02 9.37
C ILE A 199 -7.91 1.86 8.15
N TYR A 200 -6.61 1.95 7.89
CA TYR A 200 -6.05 2.55 6.68
C TYR A 200 -5.35 1.47 5.87
N LYS A 201 -5.41 1.58 4.55
CA LYS A 201 -4.72 0.71 3.62
C LYS A 201 -3.60 1.49 2.94
N THR A 202 -2.45 0.85 2.74
CA THR A 202 -1.36 1.41 1.96
C THR A 202 -0.55 0.31 1.27
N HIS A 203 0.17 0.69 0.20
CA HIS A 203 1.19 -0.15 -0.43
C HIS A 203 2.59 0.45 -0.24
N TYR A 204 2.71 1.52 0.52
CA TYR A 204 3.99 2.19 0.72
C TYR A 204 4.88 1.51 1.74
N SER A 205 6.16 1.73 1.52
CA SER A 205 7.23 1.31 2.40
C SER A 205 7.46 2.30 3.54
N PRO A 206 8.12 1.86 4.62
CA PRO A 206 8.48 2.73 5.73
C PRO A 206 9.35 3.91 5.29
N ARG A 207 9.15 5.08 5.91
CA ARG A 207 9.95 6.29 5.64
C ARG A 207 11.42 6.11 6.01
N GLU A 208 11.69 5.42 7.08
CA GLU A 208 13.02 5.13 7.63
C GLU A 208 13.91 4.42 6.61
N SER A 209 13.33 3.74 5.65
CA SER A 209 14.03 3.02 4.58
C SER A 209 13.89 3.71 3.21
N GLY A 210 13.54 4.99 3.18
CA GLY A 210 13.35 5.74 1.93
C GLY A 210 11.94 5.71 1.35
N GLY A 211 10.98 5.10 2.06
CA GLY A 211 9.55 5.17 1.75
C GLY A 211 8.89 6.44 2.28
N VAL A 212 7.57 6.45 2.36
CA VAL A 212 6.78 7.62 2.78
C VAL A 212 6.00 7.41 4.07
N LEU A 213 5.88 6.17 4.55
CA LEU A 213 5.09 5.81 5.72
C LEU A 213 5.90 5.99 7.01
N PRO A 214 5.54 6.95 7.90
CA PRO A 214 6.31 7.27 9.10
C PRO A 214 6.01 6.27 10.23
N VAL A 215 6.77 5.18 10.31
CA VAL A 215 6.53 4.07 11.25
C VAL A 215 7.08 4.36 12.64
N THR A 216 8.39 4.63 12.75
CA THR A 216 9.07 4.83 14.05
C THR A 216 8.67 6.15 14.72
N ASP A 217 8.35 7.18 13.94
CA ASP A 217 7.86 8.46 14.44
C ASP A 217 6.44 8.38 15.02
N ASN A 218 5.73 7.29 14.80
CA ASN A 218 4.34 7.11 15.20
C ASN A 218 4.11 5.78 15.94
N PRO A 219 4.74 5.59 17.11
CA PRO A 219 4.63 4.35 17.88
C PRO A 219 3.21 4.06 18.37
N GLN A 220 2.33 5.06 18.37
CA GLN A 220 0.92 4.91 18.73
C GLN A 220 0.07 4.24 17.65
N LEU A 221 0.55 4.16 16.39
CA LEU A 221 -0.10 3.45 15.30
C LEU A 221 0.34 2.00 15.26
N LYS A 222 -0.51 1.13 14.72
CA LYS A 222 -0.22 -0.29 14.50
C LYS A 222 -0.10 -0.58 13.01
N PHE A 223 1.02 -1.16 12.59
CA PHE A 223 1.29 -1.47 11.19
C PHE A 223 1.25 -2.98 10.96
N ILE A 224 0.33 -3.43 10.11
CA ILE A 224 0.28 -4.82 9.66
C ILE A 224 0.87 -4.86 8.26
N ALA A 225 2.08 -5.40 8.15
CA ALA A 225 2.77 -5.60 6.89
C ALA A 225 2.71 -7.08 6.48
N CYS A 226 2.71 -7.36 5.19
CA CYS A 226 2.71 -8.74 4.71
C CYS A 226 3.46 -8.86 3.38
N ALA A 227 4.37 -9.81 3.32
CA ALA A 227 5.00 -10.27 2.10
C ALA A 227 4.42 -11.61 1.62
N ARG A 228 4.77 -11.98 0.39
CA ARG A 228 4.36 -13.25 -0.23
C ARG A 228 5.49 -13.73 -1.12
N ASN A 229 5.55 -15.04 -1.40
CA ASN A 229 6.47 -15.57 -2.39
C ASN A 229 6.41 -14.77 -3.70
N GLY A 230 7.57 -14.38 -4.22
CA GLY A 230 7.67 -13.43 -5.32
C GLY A 230 7.06 -13.93 -6.63
N LEU A 231 7.25 -15.20 -6.98
CA LEU A 231 6.63 -15.79 -8.18
C LEU A 231 5.09 -15.84 -8.05
N ASP A 232 4.57 -16.05 -6.84
CA ASP A 232 3.13 -15.94 -6.59
C ASP A 232 2.62 -14.50 -6.71
N VAL A 233 3.42 -13.51 -6.30
CA VAL A 233 3.14 -12.08 -6.50
C VAL A 233 3.09 -11.77 -7.98
N LEU A 234 4.11 -12.19 -8.74
CA LEU A 234 4.21 -12.00 -10.18
C LEU A 234 2.98 -12.59 -10.90
N ALA A 235 2.64 -13.87 -10.63
CA ALA A 235 1.47 -14.52 -11.22
C ALA A 235 0.15 -13.79 -10.89
N SER A 236 0.02 -13.34 -9.64
CA SER A 236 -1.14 -12.54 -9.22
C SER A 236 -1.17 -11.17 -9.87
N ALA A 237 -0.03 -10.55 -10.11
CA ALA A 237 0.08 -9.27 -10.78
C ALA A 237 -0.34 -9.36 -12.26
N VAL A 238 0.13 -10.38 -12.99
CA VAL A 238 -0.29 -10.62 -14.38
C VAL A 238 -1.80 -10.66 -14.49
N SER A 239 -2.45 -11.48 -13.69
CA SER A 239 -3.91 -11.61 -13.71
C SER A 239 -4.63 -10.32 -13.27
N PHE A 240 -4.18 -9.70 -12.19
CA PHE A 240 -4.78 -8.49 -11.64
C PHE A 240 -4.77 -7.35 -12.66
N PHE A 241 -3.63 -7.09 -13.29
CA PHE A 241 -3.54 -6.02 -14.28
C PHE A 241 -4.30 -6.33 -15.56
N SER A 242 -4.43 -7.62 -15.91
CA SER A 242 -5.26 -8.05 -17.04
C SER A 242 -6.77 -7.89 -16.76
N GLY A 243 -7.19 -8.10 -15.51
CA GLY A 243 -8.58 -8.10 -15.08
C GLY A 243 -9.23 -6.72 -14.87
N HIS A 244 -8.50 -5.61 -15.05
CA HIS A 244 -9.08 -4.26 -14.89
C HIS A 244 -10.15 -3.99 -15.93
N THR A 245 -11.23 -3.31 -15.50
CA THR A 245 -12.32 -2.91 -16.39
C THR A 245 -11.87 -1.83 -17.38
N ASP A 246 -12.54 -1.72 -18.50
CA ASP A 246 -12.27 -0.67 -19.48
C ASP A 246 -12.66 0.72 -18.96
N ASP A 247 -13.69 0.79 -18.11
CA ASP A 247 -14.09 2.03 -17.46
C ASP A 247 -12.99 2.54 -16.53
N PHE A 248 -12.41 1.64 -15.72
CA PHE A 248 -11.26 2.00 -14.89
C PHE A 248 -10.09 2.50 -15.74
N ARG A 249 -9.73 1.77 -16.80
CA ARG A 249 -8.65 2.18 -17.71
C ARG A 249 -8.92 3.54 -18.35
N ARG A 250 -10.15 3.79 -18.77
CA ARG A 250 -10.54 5.06 -19.37
C ARG A 250 -10.30 6.24 -18.41
N ILE A 251 -10.70 6.10 -17.17
CA ILE A 251 -10.54 7.14 -16.13
C ILE A 251 -9.08 7.35 -15.79
N TRP A 252 -8.31 6.27 -15.72
CA TRP A 252 -6.89 6.27 -15.41
C TRP A 252 -6.01 6.53 -16.64
N GLY A 253 -6.60 7.02 -17.72
CA GLY A 253 -5.87 7.43 -18.92
C GLY A 253 -5.21 6.28 -19.66
N GLY A 254 -5.82 5.09 -19.63
CA GLY A 254 -5.32 3.91 -20.31
C GLY A 254 -4.46 2.98 -19.44
N PHE A 255 -4.21 3.32 -18.18
CA PHE A 255 -3.49 2.44 -17.26
C PHE A 255 -4.45 1.55 -16.46
N PRO A 256 -4.07 0.29 -16.14
CA PRO A 256 -2.98 -0.47 -16.75
C PRO A 256 -3.26 -0.83 -18.21
N PRO A 257 -2.21 -1.09 -19.02
CA PRO A 257 -2.39 -1.53 -20.39
C PRO A 257 -3.29 -2.77 -20.46
N ARG A 258 -4.09 -2.88 -21.52
CA ARG A 258 -4.90 -4.08 -21.74
C ARG A 258 -4.03 -5.32 -21.84
N SER A 259 -4.57 -6.44 -21.37
CA SER A 259 -4.00 -7.76 -21.66
C SER A 259 -3.91 -7.96 -23.18
N THR A 260 -2.84 -8.60 -23.60
CA THR A 260 -2.68 -9.03 -24.99
C THR A 260 -3.51 -10.27 -25.31
N GLY A 261 -4.12 -10.91 -24.30
CA GLY A 261 -4.78 -12.21 -24.41
C GLY A 261 -3.80 -13.38 -24.46
N ARG A 262 -2.48 -13.10 -24.40
CA ARG A 262 -1.41 -14.10 -24.41
C ARG A 262 -0.65 -14.03 -23.09
N TRP A 263 -0.78 -15.09 -22.28
CA TRP A 263 -0.18 -15.15 -20.95
C TRP A 263 1.33 -14.87 -20.98
N GLU A 264 2.05 -15.48 -21.91
CA GLU A 264 3.52 -15.39 -22.00
C GLU A 264 3.97 -13.93 -22.21
N VAL A 265 3.24 -13.18 -23.04
CA VAL A 265 3.56 -11.78 -23.33
C VAL A 265 3.26 -10.88 -22.13
N ASP A 266 2.11 -11.09 -21.47
CA ASP A 266 1.72 -10.31 -20.31
C ASP A 266 2.59 -10.67 -19.09
N ALA A 267 3.00 -11.93 -18.96
CA ALA A 267 3.92 -12.39 -17.93
C ALA A 267 5.31 -11.77 -18.09
N GLU A 268 5.86 -11.77 -19.31
CA GLU A 268 7.18 -11.16 -19.58
C GLU A 268 7.16 -9.66 -19.28
N ARG A 269 6.14 -8.97 -19.73
CA ARG A 269 5.96 -7.54 -19.40
C ARG A 269 5.96 -7.31 -17.90
N ARG A 270 5.22 -8.12 -17.16
CA ARG A 270 5.08 -7.95 -15.71
C ARG A 270 6.35 -8.32 -14.96
N LEU A 271 7.08 -9.31 -15.46
CA LEU A 271 8.40 -9.67 -14.97
C LEU A 271 9.37 -8.48 -15.08
N GLU A 272 9.49 -7.88 -16.27
CA GLU A 272 10.35 -6.70 -16.49
C GLU A 272 9.98 -5.51 -15.61
N GLU A 273 8.70 -5.31 -15.35
CA GLU A 273 8.23 -4.20 -14.51
C GLU A 273 8.52 -4.41 -13.02
N LEU A 274 8.50 -5.64 -12.53
CA LEU A 274 8.68 -5.97 -11.12
C LEU A 274 10.12 -6.31 -10.74
N LEU A 275 10.98 -6.68 -11.69
CA LEU A 275 12.41 -6.91 -11.44
C LEU A 275 13.10 -5.63 -10.94
N PRO A 276 14.25 -5.74 -10.25
CA PRO A 276 15.04 -4.58 -9.84
C PRO A 276 15.26 -3.59 -10.98
N ASP A 277 15.19 -2.30 -10.69
CA ASP A 277 15.21 -1.19 -11.66
C ASP A 277 14.00 -1.13 -12.62
N GLY A 278 13.04 -2.03 -12.48
CA GLY A 278 11.77 -1.97 -13.19
C GLY A 278 10.84 -0.90 -12.62
N LEU A 279 9.80 -0.56 -13.37
CA LEU A 279 8.83 0.50 -12.98
C LEU A 279 8.13 0.22 -11.65
N LEU A 280 7.92 -1.05 -11.33
CA LEU A 280 7.16 -1.53 -10.16
C LEU A 280 8.05 -2.30 -9.15
N ASP A 281 9.37 -2.18 -9.22
CA ASP A 281 10.32 -2.87 -8.33
C ASP A 281 10.02 -2.63 -6.85
N LYS A 282 9.60 -1.40 -6.51
CA LYS A 282 9.24 -0.99 -5.15
C LYS A 282 8.00 -1.70 -4.59
N PHE A 283 7.19 -2.33 -5.45
CA PHE A 283 6.02 -3.08 -4.99
C PHE A 283 6.37 -4.48 -4.45
N TYR A 284 7.56 -4.98 -4.74
CA TYR A 284 8.04 -6.26 -4.20
C TYR A 284 9.42 -6.14 -3.56
N PHE A 285 10.48 -5.95 -4.34
CA PHE A 285 11.86 -5.97 -3.82
C PHE A 285 12.09 -4.88 -2.77
N GLY A 286 11.82 -3.63 -3.10
CA GLY A 286 11.96 -2.52 -2.17
C GLY A 286 11.05 -2.66 -0.96
N TYR A 287 9.79 -3.09 -1.17
CA TYR A 287 8.83 -3.30 -0.10
C TYR A 287 9.32 -4.33 0.93
N VAL A 288 9.73 -5.51 0.47
CA VAL A 288 10.16 -6.62 1.35
C VAL A 288 11.40 -6.24 2.15
N GLN A 289 12.41 -5.64 1.50
CA GLN A 289 13.63 -5.18 2.17
C GLN A 289 13.34 -4.18 3.29
N GLU A 290 12.48 -3.22 3.00
CA GLU A 290 12.23 -2.10 3.89
C GLU A 290 11.44 -2.51 5.11
N TRP A 291 10.43 -3.36 4.95
CA TRP A 291 9.67 -3.90 6.09
C TRP A 291 10.46 -4.92 6.91
N TRP A 292 11.37 -5.67 6.28
CA TRP A 292 12.25 -6.59 7.01
C TRP A 292 13.10 -5.89 8.08
N LYS A 293 13.57 -4.69 7.81
CA LYS A 293 14.36 -3.88 8.76
C LYS A 293 13.58 -3.52 10.02
N LEU A 294 12.27 -3.36 9.91
CA LEU A 294 11.38 -2.98 11.00
C LEU A 294 10.61 -4.15 11.62
N ARG A 295 10.95 -5.40 11.27
CA ARG A 295 10.21 -6.59 11.71
C ARG A 295 10.13 -6.80 13.22
N HIS A 296 11.02 -6.17 13.97
CA HIS A 296 11.08 -6.25 15.43
C HIS A 296 10.56 -5.01 16.16
N GLU A 297 10.08 -4.00 15.41
CA GLU A 297 9.48 -2.82 16.01
C GLU A 297 8.16 -3.19 16.73
N PRO A 298 7.91 -2.70 17.95
CA PRO A 298 6.76 -3.12 18.74
C PRO A 298 5.41 -2.74 18.15
N ASN A 299 5.39 -1.78 17.22
CA ASN A 299 4.21 -1.33 16.51
C ASN A 299 4.11 -1.89 15.07
N VAL A 300 4.93 -2.90 14.75
CA VAL A 300 4.93 -3.60 13.44
C VAL A 300 4.63 -5.08 13.62
N LEU A 301 3.65 -5.58 12.89
CA LEU A 301 3.38 -7.00 12.72
C LEU A 301 3.69 -7.37 11.27
N LEU A 302 4.87 -7.96 11.04
CA LEU A 302 5.26 -8.45 9.72
C LEU A 302 4.82 -9.91 9.54
N LEU A 303 4.00 -10.16 8.53
CA LEU A 303 3.42 -11.47 8.23
C LEU A 303 3.92 -11.97 6.87
N HIS A 304 3.88 -13.29 6.69
CA HIS A 304 4.06 -13.90 5.38
C HIS A 304 2.79 -14.63 4.93
N TYR A 305 2.38 -14.43 3.66
CA TYR A 305 1.13 -14.96 3.16
C TYR A 305 1.03 -16.49 3.22
N SER A 306 2.15 -17.19 3.05
CA SER A 306 2.19 -18.66 3.18
C SER A 306 1.85 -19.13 4.58
N ASP A 307 2.32 -18.42 5.62
CA ASP A 307 2.04 -18.76 7.01
C ASP A 307 0.57 -18.49 7.37
N ILE A 308 0.03 -17.38 6.87
CA ILE A 308 -1.41 -17.07 7.00
C ILE A 308 -2.26 -18.20 6.42
N ARG A 309 -1.87 -18.70 5.23
CA ARG A 309 -2.62 -19.78 4.56
C ARG A 309 -2.46 -21.13 5.26
N LYS A 310 -1.35 -21.36 5.93
CA LYS A 310 -1.08 -22.56 6.72
C LYS A 310 -1.87 -22.58 8.02
N ASP A 311 -1.94 -21.43 8.71
CA ASP A 311 -2.65 -21.28 9.98
C ASP A 311 -3.40 -19.95 10.05
N LEU A 312 -4.61 -19.95 9.52
CA LEU A 312 -5.49 -18.77 9.56
C LEU A 312 -5.93 -18.46 10.99
N ALA A 313 -6.25 -19.47 11.78
CA ALA A 313 -6.75 -19.28 13.16
C ALA A 313 -5.68 -18.65 14.05
N GLY A 314 -4.44 -19.16 14.01
CA GLY A 314 -3.30 -18.57 14.70
C GLY A 314 -2.99 -17.15 14.20
N THR A 315 -3.13 -16.90 12.89
CA THR A 315 -2.98 -15.55 12.33
C THR A 315 -4.00 -14.56 12.88
N ILE A 316 -5.28 -14.95 12.97
CA ILE A 316 -6.33 -14.12 13.57
C ILE A 316 -6.03 -13.82 15.03
N THR A 317 -5.55 -14.83 15.80
CA THR A 317 -5.10 -14.62 17.18
C THR A 317 -3.95 -13.61 17.27
N ASN A 318 -2.94 -13.73 16.41
CA ASN A 318 -1.80 -12.83 16.38
C ASN A 318 -2.21 -11.39 16.05
N ILE A 319 -3.06 -11.21 15.02
CA ILE A 319 -3.55 -9.87 14.66
C ILE A 319 -4.39 -9.30 15.80
N ALA A 320 -5.32 -10.06 16.37
CA ALA A 320 -6.18 -9.60 17.46
C ALA A 320 -5.36 -9.14 18.69
N ASN A 321 -4.38 -9.94 19.10
CA ASN A 321 -3.46 -9.59 20.19
C ASN A 321 -2.66 -8.31 19.86
N PHE A 322 -2.12 -8.23 18.66
CA PHE A 322 -1.33 -7.08 18.21
C PHE A 322 -2.14 -5.78 18.21
N VAL A 323 -3.39 -5.81 17.75
CA VAL A 323 -4.25 -4.61 17.74
C VAL A 323 -4.97 -4.37 19.08
N GLY A 324 -4.81 -5.26 20.06
CA GLY A 324 -5.37 -5.12 21.41
C GLY A 324 -6.86 -5.48 21.51
N VAL A 325 -7.35 -6.38 20.65
CA VAL A 325 -8.73 -6.88 20.68
C VAL A 325 -8.78 -8.27 21.28
N THR A 326 -9.51 -8.43 22.36
CA THR A 326 -9.79 -9.75 22.96
C THR A 326 -11.03 -10.35 22.29
N LEU A 327 -10.89 -11.53 21.73
CA LEU A 327 -11.98 -12.33 21.16
C LEU A 327 -12.31 -13.49 22.10
N THR A 328 -13.59 -13.74 22.32
CA THR A 328 -14.05 -15.00 22.90
C THR A 328 -13.82 -16.13 21.90
N GLU A 329 -13.87 -17.38 22.34
CA GLU A 329 -13.72 -18.55 21.46
C GLU A 329 -14.75 -18.53 20.31
N SER A 330 -15.99 -18.20 20.59
CA SER A 330 -17.07 -18.07 19.59
C SER A 330 -16.81 -16.94 18.60
N GLU A 331 -16.40 -15.76 19.08
CA GLU A 331 -16.03 -14.63 18.21
C GLU A 331 -14.83 -14.98 17.33
N HIS A 332 -13.81 -15.62 17.91
CA HIS A 332 -12.63 -16.05 17.17
C HIS A 332 -12.98 -17.05 16.06
N ALA A 333 -13.79 -18.07 16.36
CA ALA A 333 -14.24 -19.05 15.36
C ALA A 333 -15.03 -18.36 14.22
N LYS A 334 -15.90 -17.41 14.56
CA LYS A 334 -16.70 -16.65 13.60
C LYS A 334 -15.84 -15.76 12.71
N VAL A 335 -14.89 -15.01 13.30
CA VAL A 335 -13.94 -14.17 12.56
C VAL A 335 -13.10 -15.03 11.62
N THR A 336 -12.56 -16.15 12.11
CA THR A 336 -11.75 -17.09 11.31
C THR A 336 -12.54 -17.63 10.12
N GLY A 337 -13.79 -18.03 10.35
CA GLY A 337 -14.68 -18.55 9.29
C GLY A 337 -14.93 -17.49 8.20
N ARG A 338 -15.21 -16.24 8.60
CA ARG A 338 -15.41 -15.12 7.67
C ARG A 338 -14.17 -14.74 6.89
N CYS A 339 -13.01 -14.82 7.51
CA CYS A 339 -11.73 -14.56 6.86
C CYS A 339 -11.24 -15.73 5.98
N SER A 340 -12.00 -16.82 5.88
CA SER A 340 -11.66 -17.91 4.95
C SER A 340 -11.80 -17.48 3.49
N ILE A 341 -10.95 -18.02 2.63
CA ILE A 341 -10.99 -17.71 1.18
C ILE A 341 -12.34 -18.12 0.57
N ASP A 342 -12.94 -19.19 1.08
CA ASP A 342 -14.22 -19.71 0.57
C ASP A 342 -15.37 -18.75 0.94
N HIS A 343 -15.38 -18.23 2.18
CA HIS A 343 -16.35 -17.19 2.57
C HIS A 343 -16.17 -15.92 1.75
N MET A 344 -14.94 -15.47 1.56
CA MET A 344 -14.66 -14.26 0.77
C MET A 344 -15.07 -14.43 -0.70
N LYS A 345 -14.90 -15.62 -1.30
CA LYS A 345 -15.39 -15.91 -2.65
C LYS A 345 -16.91 -15.91 -2.73
N GLN A 346 -17.59 -16.51 -1.77
CA GLN A 346 -19.06 -16.52 -1.70
C GLN A 346 -19.64 -15.09 -1.56
N ASN A 347 -18.86 -14.19 -0.98
CA ASN A 347 -19.22 -12.78 -0.76
C ASN A 347 -18.37 -11.82 -1.60
N GLU A 348 -17.99 -12.19 -2.81
CA GLU A 348 -17.11 -11.41 -3.67
C GLU A 348 -17.61 -9.99 -3.90
N HIS A 349 -18.93 -9.77 -3.89
CA HIS A 349 -19.52 -8.43 -4.02
C HIS A 349 -19.00 -7.42 -3.00
N MET A 350 -18.52 -7.89 -1.84
CA MET A 350 -17.91 -7.05 -0.80
C MET A 350 -16.47 -6.59 -1.14
N PHE A 351 -15.88 -7.11 -2.21
CA PHE A 351 -14.46 -6.91 -2.53
C PHE A 351 -14.23 -6.42 -3.97
N LEU A 352 -15.26 -5.91 -4.64
CA LEU A 352 -15.17 -5.52 -6.06
C LEU A 352 -14.34 -4.27 -6.31
N GLY A 353 -13.92 -3.58 -5.24
CA GLY A 353 -13.20 -2.33 -5.37
C GLY A 353 -14.07 -1.23 -5.97
N THR A 354 -15.32 -1.18 -5.56
CA THR A 354 -16.24 -0.11 -5.92
C THR A 354 -15.75 1.15 -5.25
N LEU A 355 -15.25 2.09 -6.02
CA LEU A 355 -14.80 3.36 -5.50
C LEU A 355 -16.03 4.18 -5.08
N PRO A 356 -16.22 4.46 -3.77
CA PRO A 356 -17.48 5.00 -3.26
C PRO A 356 -17.65 6.50 -3.49
N LEU A 357 -16.64 7.15 -4.09
CA LEU A 357 -16.61 8.60 -4.16
C LEU A 357 -16.81 9.06 -5.60
N ASN A 358 -17.98 9.53 -5.88
CA ASN A 358 -18.23 10.36 -7.04
C ASN A 358 -17.71 11.77 -6.77
N LEU A 359 -16.39 11.97 -6.94
CA LEU A 359 -15.74 13.25 -6.70
C LEU A 359 -15.82 14.18 -7.90
N ASP A 360 -16.11 13.62 -9.06
CA ASP A 360 -16.16 14.34 -10.32
C ASP A 360 -17.31 13.79 -11.16
N LYS A 361 -18.46 14.45 -11.10
CA LYS A 361 -19.68 14.04 -11.82
C LYS A 361 -19.48 13.97 -13.33
N ASP A 362 -18.52 14.74 -13.84
CA ASP A 362 -18.23 14.79 -15.29
C ASP A 362 -17.48 13.54 -15.76
N ILE A 363 -16.83 12.81 -14.84
CA ILE A 363 -16.07 11.60 -15.14
C ILE A 363 -16.82 10.34 -14.68
N TRP A 364 -17.64 10.45 -13.63
CA TRP A 364 -18.28 9.36 -12.92
C TRP A 364 -19.80 9.43 -13.04
N ASP A 365 -20.29 9.20 -14.23
CA ASP A 365 -21.74 9.20 -14.50
C ASP A 365 -22.46 7.99 -13.88
N GLN A 366 -21.71 7.10 -13.25
CA GLN A 366 -22.24 5.87 -12.66
C GLN A 366 -22.02 5.82 -11.15
N GLU A 367 -23.03 5.44 -10.43
CA GLU A 367 -23.03 5.25 -8.98
C GLU A 367 -21.98 4.24 -8.49
N THR A 368 -21.48 3.37 -9.37
CA THR A 368 -20.51 2.34 -9.05
C THR A 368 -19.59 2.04 -10.21
N MET A 369 -18.31 2.38 -10.08
CA MET A 369 -17.27 1.89 -10.97
C MET A 369 -16.52 0.74 -10.30
N ARG A 370 -16.42 -0.38 -11.01
CA ARG A 370 -15.66 -1.53 -10.57
C ARG A 370 -14.22 -1.42 -11.03
N LEU A 371 -13.28 -1.62 -10.10
CA LEU A 371 -11.86 -1.71 -10.41
C LEU A 371 -11.55 -2.89 -11.32
N LEU A 372 -12.12 -4.07 -11.00
CA LEU A 372 -11.86 -5.32 -11.66
C LEU A 372 -13.14 -5.96 -12.19
N SER A 373 -12.96 -6.80 -13.19
CA SER A 373 -13.99 -7.77 -13.62
C SER A 373 -14.32 -8.76 -12.49
N PRO A 374 -15.52 -9.35 -12.48
CA PRO A 374 -15.89 -10.38 -11.51
C PRO A 374 -14.84 -11.51 -11.44
N SER A 375 -14.64 -12.08 -10.25
CA SER A 375 -13.71 -13.16 -9.94
C SER A 375 -12.21 -12.84 -10.05
N GLU A 376 -11.84 -11.58 -10.30
CA GLU A 376 -10.44 -11.18 -10.43
C GLU A 376 -9.83 -10.68 -9.11
N MET A 377 -10.64 -10.26 -8.14
CA MET A 377 -10.14 -9.78 -6.85
C MET A 377 -9.80 -10.94 -5.90
N ILE A 378 -10.73 -11.87 -5.70
CA ILE A 378 -10.59 -13.03 -4.82
C ILE A 378 -10.48 -14.29 -5.68
N ARG A 379 -9.25 -14.62 -6.09
CA ARG A 379 -9.01 -15.73 -7.02
C ARG A 379 -8.86 -17.07 -6.28
N THR A 380 -7.69 -17.66 -6.30
CA THR A 380 -7.46 -18.99 -5.75
C THR A 380 -6.97 -19.01 -4.32
N GLY A 381 -6.26 -17.93 -3.90
CA GLY A 381 -5.56 -17.90 -2.61
C GLY A 381 -4.49 -18.98 -2.47
N GLN A 382 -4.02 -19.57 -3.58
CA GLN A 382 -3.01 -20.61 -3.57
C GLN A 382 -1.64 -20.03 -3.23
N VAL A 383 -0.76 -20.86 -2.67
CA VAL A 383 0.63 -20.57 -2.38
C VAL A 383 1.54 -21.54 -3.12
N ASN A 384 2.73 -21.06 -3.49
CA ASN A 384 3.78 -21.82 -4.18
C ASN A 384 3.33 -22.41 -5.54
N LYS A 385 2.39 -21.76 -6.21
CA LYS A 385 1.90 -22.13 -7.54
C LYS A 385 2.34 -21.17 -8.65
N GLY A 386 2.89 -20.05 -8.29
CA GLY A 386 3.40 -19.08 -9.27
C GLY A 386 4.48 -19.70 -10.17
N ARG A 387 5.40 -20.45 -9.59
CA ARG A 387 6.49 -21.09 -10.33
C ARG A 387 6.02 -21.91 -11.54
N ASP A 388 4.93 -22.63 -11.40
CA ASP A 388 4.39 -23.52 -12.44
C ASP A 388 3.82 -22.77 -13.67
N LEU A 389 3.67 -21.44 -13.55
CA LEU A 389 3.05 -20.59 -14.57
C LEU A 389 4.08 -19.86 -15.47
N PHE A 390 5.35 -19.96 -15.13
CA PHE A 390 6.43 -19.25 -15.84
C PHE A 390 7.42 -20.22 -16.50
N THR A 391 8.11 -19.75 -17.53
CA THR A 391 9.19 -20.52 -18.16
C THR A 391 10.36 -20.67 -17.19
N ALA A 392 11.20 -21.67 -17.43
CA ALA A 392 12.41 -21.88 -16.63
C ALA A 392 13.32 -20.61 -16.63
N GLU A 393 13.46 -19.94 -17.77
CA GLU A 393 14.21 -18.69 -17.89
C GLU A 393 13.64 -17.56 -17.06
N GLN A 394 12.30 -17.38 -17.05
CA GLN A 394 11.63 -16.38 -16.24
C GLN A 394 11.80 -16.64 -14.74
N VAL A 395 11.70 -17.91 -14.33
CA VAL A 395 11.95 -18.33 -12.95
C VAL A 395 13.39 -18.06 -12.55
N GLU A 396 14.36 -18.43 -13.37
CA GLU A 396 15.78 -18.21 -13.10
C GLU A 396 16.11 -16.72 -12.95
N ARG A 397 15.59 -15.89 -13.83
CA ARG A 397 15.76 -14.42 -13.75
C ARG A 397 15.20 -13.86 -12.45
N TRP A 398 14.02 -14.31 -12.04
CA TRP A 398 13.39 -13.90 -10.79
C TRP A 398 14.20 -14.33 -9.58
N GLU A 399 14.55 -15.62 -9.51
CA GLU A 399 15.30 -16.19 -8.38
C GLU A 399 16.70 -15.58 -8.25
N SER A 400 17.38 -15.33 -9.37
CA SER A 400 18.67 -14.62 -9.37
C SER A 400 18.55 -13.20 -8.83
N ALA A 401 17.48 -12.49 -9.18
CA ALA A 401 17.21 -11.15 -8.64
C ALA A 401 16.94 -11.19 -7.13
N GLU A 402 16.18 -12.18 -6.63
CA GLU A 402 15.98 -12.36 -5.19
C GLU A 402 17.30 -12.66 -4.47
N GLU A 403 18.15 -13.48 -5.02
CA GLU A 403 19.47 -13.77 -4.46
C GLU A 403 20.38 -12.54 -4.42
N GLU A 404 20.42 -11.78 -5.52
CA GLU A 404 21.19 -10.53 -5.58
C GLU A 404 20.67 -9.48 -4.57
N VAL A 405 19.36 -9.33 -4.47
CA VAL A 405 18.76 -8.24 -3.67
C VAL A 405 18.58 -8.63 -2.21
N PHE A 406 18.03 -9.81 -1.92
CA PHE A 406 17.75 -10.24 -0.56
C PHE A 406 18.92 -11.00 0.06
N GLY A 407 19.54 -11.92 -0.70
CA GLY A 407 20.66 -12.72 -0.22
C GLY A 407 21.89 -11.89 0.12
N ALA A 408 22.13 -10.79 -0.60
CA ALA A 408 23.21 -9.86 -0.31
C ALA A 408 22.99 -9.06 1.00
N ILE A 409 21.74 -8.92 1.47
CA ILE A 409 21.41 -8.23 2.72
C ILE A 409 21.45 -9.22 3.89
N ASP A 410 20.70 -10.31 3.76
CA ASP A 410 20.49 -11.27 4.84
C ASP A 410 19.98 -12.61 4.24
N PRO A 411 20.70 -13.72 4.40
CA PRO A 411 20.20 -15.03 3.95
C PRO A 411 18.85 -15.43 4.56
N ASP A 412 18.55 -14.98 5.78
CA ASP A 412 17.27 -15.23 6.42
C ASP A 412 16.15 -14.44 5.75
N LEU A 413 16.42 -13.22 5.28
CA LEU A 413 15.47 -12.45 4.47
C LEU A 413 15.12 -13.21 3.19
N LEU A 414 16.11 -13.71 2.44
CA LEU A 414 15.88 -14.48 1.22
C LEU A 414 15.01 -15.72 1.48
N ARG A 415 15.38 -16.50 2.50
CA ARG A 415 14.62 -17.69 2.90
C ARG A 415 13.18 -17.34 3.27
N TRP A 416 13.02 -16.29 4.10
CA TRP A 416 11.71 -15.84 4.57
C TRP A 416 10.85 -15.28 3.42
N ALA A 417 11.40 -14.47 2.53
CA ALA A 417 10.68 -13.91 1.40
C ALA A 417 10.13 -15.01 0.46
N ARG A 418 10.89 -16.10 0.29
CA ARG A 418 10.48 -17.26 -0.53
C ARG A 418 9.44 -18.15 0.16
N HIS A 419 9.58 -18.38 1.45
CA HIS A 419 8.89 -19.50 2.12
C HIS A 419 8.06 -19.11 3.35
N GLY A 420 8.27 -17.94 3.93
CA GLY A 420 7.75 -17.58 5.24
C GLY A 420 8.49 -18.29 6.38
N GLY A 421 7.81 -18.45 7.50
CA GLY A 421 8.32 -19.04 8.73
C GLY A 421 8.61 -17.99 9.81
N ALA A 422 9.23 -18.43 10.91
CA ALA A 422 9.56 -17.55 12.03
C ALA A 422 10.50 -16.42 11.61
N LEU A 423 10.28 -15.23 12.19
CA LEU A 423 11.09 -14.02 12.07
C LEU A 423 12.19 -13.98 13.11
#